data_fe566cfbc8c204b09de51dd0e60b5eea
#
_entry.id   fe566cfbc8c204b09de51dd0e60b5eea
#
_cell.length_a   1.000
_cell.length_b   1.000
_cell.length_c   1.000
_cell.angle_alpha   90.00
_cell.angle_beta   90.00
_cell.angle_gamma   90.00
#
_symmetry.space_group_name_H-M   'P 1'
#
loop_
_entity.id
_entity.type
_entity.pdbx_description
1 polymer ?
#
loop_
_entity_poly.entity_id
_entity_poly.type
_entity_poly.pdbx_seq_one_letter_code
_entity_poly.pdbx_strand_id
1 'polypeptide(L)'
;MASILSRYESIMSMNVCGMIEFAEDPMKMARHLAHHLEDDLSKTRLEGVALIAEIEKLEADMSVPNAEALLVAKKADLMKLHELHEKLNEQVRQITAMRAAIYTAQHKKK
;
A
#
# COMPACT_ATOMS: atom_id res chain seq x y z
N MET A 1 10.68 3.67 -13.91
CA MET A 1 9.38 3.41 -13.28
C MET A 1 9.26 4.20 -11.99
N ALA A 2 8.11 4.79 -11.75
CA ALA A 2 7.89 5.54 -10.52
C ALA A 2 7.78 4.59 -9.32
N SER A 3 8.42 4.95 -8.22
CA SER A 3 8.30 4.23 -6.95
C SER A 3 6.89 4.36 -6.39
N ILE A 4 6.43 3.35 -5.66
CA ILE A 4 5.17 3.43 -4.92
C ILE A 4 5.21 4.57 -3.90
N LEU A 5 6.40 4.97 -3.45
CA LEU A 5 6.58 6.11 -2.54
C LEU A 5 6.07 7.43 -3.13
N SER A 6 6.05 7.57 -4.45
CA SER A 6 5.50 8.76 -5.10
C SER A 6 3.99 8.91 -4.87
N ARG A 7 3.33 7.83 -4.47
CA ARG A 7 1.90 7.80 -4.17
C ARG A 7 1.61 7.70 -2.66
N TYR A 8 2.64 7.87 -1.82
CA TYR A 8 2.52 7.72 -0.37
C TYR A 8 1.37 8.54 0.22
N GLU A 9 1.35 9.84 -0.03
CA GLU A 9 0.31 10.72 0.51
C GLU A 9 -1.08 10.37 -0.01
N SER A 10 -1.17 10.08 -1.30
CA SER A 10 -2.43 9.69 -1.93
C SER A 10 -3.00 8.42 -1.30
N ILE A 11 -2.16 7.41 -1.09
CA ILE A 11 -2.58 6.14 -0.48
C ILE A 11 -2.97 6.35 0.99
N MET A 12 -2.14 7.09 1.74
CA MET A 12 -2.38 7.31 3.17
C MET A 12 -3.68 8.09 3.43
N SER A 13 -4.08 8.96 2.51
CA SER A 13 -5.27 9.78 2.66
C SER A 13 -6.52 9.18 1.99
N MET A 14 -6.40 8.07 1.28
CA MET A 14 -7.52 7.46 0.57
C MET A 14 -8.58 6.92 1.55
N ASN A 15 -9.83 7.29 1.32
CA ASN A 15 -10.98 6.77 2.07
C ASN A 15 -11.71 5.73 1.22
N VAL A 16 -11.29 4.47 1.32
CA VAL A 16 -11.87 3.39 0.52
C VAL A 16 -13.34 3.14 0.87
N CYS A 17 -13.69 3.25 2.14
CA CYS A 17 -15.08 3.07 2.58
C CYS A 17 -16.00 4.12 1.95
N GLY A 18 -15.59 5.39 1.96
CA GLY A 18 -16.35 6.47 1.34
C GLY A 18 -16.48 6.28 -0.16
N MET A 19 -15.40 5.87 -0.83
CA MET A 19 -15.44 5.61 -2.27
C MET A 19 -16.47 4.52 -2.63
N ILE A 20 -16.54 3.47 -1.83
CA ILE A 20 -17.50 2.38 -2.05
C ILE A 20 -18.92 2.83 -1.73
N GLU A 21 -19.12 3.51 -0.60
CA GLU A 21 -20.45 3.97 -0.16
C GLU A 21 -21.11 4.91 -1.16
N PHE A 22 -20.34 5.79 -1.78
CA PHE A 22 -20.85 6.79 -2.71
C PHE A 22 -20.79 6.37 -4.18
N ALA A 23 -20.38 5.13 -4.45
CA ALA A 23 -20.33 4.61 -5.81
C ALA A 23 -21.74 4.22 -6.31
N GLU A 24 -21.99 4.39 -7.60
CA GLU A 24 -23.25 3.94 -8.22
C GLU A 24 -23.41 2.43 -8.10
N ASP A 25 -22.30 1.70 -8.25
CA ASP A 25 -22.27 0.24 -8.07
C ASP A 25 -21.21 -0.09 -7.02
N PRO A 26 -21.61 -0.15 -5.73
CA PRO A 26 -20.67 -0.37 -4.64
C PRO A 26 -19.87 -1.67 -4.76
N MET A 27 -20.47 -2.77 -5.20
CA MET A 27 -19.77 -4.04 -5.32
C MET A 27 -18.71 -3.98 -6.43
N LYS A 28 -19.00 -3.34 -7.54
CA LYS A 28 -18.07 -3.14 -8.64
C LYS A 28 -16.89 -2.27 -8.20
N MET A 29 -17.19 -1.19 -7.48
CA MET A 29 -16.16 -0.30 -6.92
C MET A 29 -15.27 -1.05 -5.94
N ALA A 30 -15.86 -1.86 -5.06
CA ALA A 30 -15.11 -2.66 -4.08
C ALA A 30 -14.14 -3.63 -4.76
N ARG A 31 -14.58 -4.32 -5.80
CA ARG A 31 -13.72 -5.23 -6.56
C ARG A 31 -12.59 -4.50 -7.27
N HIS A 32 -12.91 -3.35 -7.86
CA HIS A 32 -11.92 -2.52 -8.54
C HIS A 32 -10.83 -2.06 -7.56
N LEU A 33 -11.24 -1.55 -6.42
CA LEU A 33 -10.31 -1.10 -5.38
C LEU A 33 -9.48 -2.25 -4.81
N ALA A 34 -10.11 -3.40 -4.57
CA ALA A 34 -9.40 -4.58 -4.06
C ALA A 34 -8.27 -4.99 -4.99
N HIS A 35 -8.56 -5.04 -6.29
CA HIS A 35 -7.56 -5.39 -7.30
C HIS A 35 -6.42 -4.38 -7.35
N HIS A 36 -6.76 -3.10 -7.32
CA HIS A 36 -5.78 -2.01 -7.34
C HIS A 36 -4.88 -2.04 -6.11
N LEU A 37 -5.47 -2.28 -4.93
CA LEU A 37 -4.70 -2.36 -3.68
C LEU A 37 -3.79 -3.58 -3.61
N GLU A 38 -4.20 -4.70 -4.19
CA GLU A 38 -3.35 -5.89 -4.30
C GLU A 38 -2.12 -5.61 -5.15
N ASP A 39 -2.28 -4.89 -6.26
CA ASP A 39 -1.16 -4.45 -7.09
C ASP A 39 -0.22 -3.55 -6.30
N ASP A 40 -0.78 -2.60 -5.56
CA ASP A 40 0.01 -1.68 -4.72
C ASP A 40 0.77 -2.43 -3.62
N LEU A 41 0.15 -3.44 -3.02
CA LEU A 41 0.82 -4.30 -2.02
C LEU A 41 2.00 -5.04 -2.63
N SER A 42 1.82 -5.61 -3.82
CA SER A 42 2.90 -6.29 -4.53
C SER A 42 4.07 -5.37 -4.80
N LYS A 43 3.80 -4.16 -5.29
CA LYS A 43 4.83 -3.15 -5.54
C LYS A 43 5.56 -2.75 -4.26
N THR A 44 4.81 -2.57 -3.17
CA THR A 44 5.39 -2.21 -1.88
C THR A 44 6.35 -3.28 -1.38
N ARG A 45 5.97 -4.56 -1.49
CA ARG A 45 6.84 -5.68 -1.10
C ARG A 45 8.11 -5.74 -1.94
N LEU A 46 7.97 -5.60 -3.26
CA LEU A 46 9.12 -5.66 -4.17
C LEU A 46 10.11 -4.52 -3.90
N GLU A 47 9.60 -3.31 -3.73
CA GLU A 47 10.45 -2.17 -3.41
C GLU A 47 11.10 -2.30 -2.04
N GLY A 48 10.36 -2.87 -1.06
CA GLY A 48 10.90 -3.12 0.27
C GLY A 48 12.07 -4.09 0.25
N VAL A 49 11.92 -5.21 -0.47
CA VAL A 49 13.00 -6.21 -0.61
C VAL A 49 14.23 -5.60 -1.27
N ALA A 50 14.03 -4.84 -2.36
CA ALA A 50 15.13 -4.19 -3.07
C ALA A 50 15.84 -3.18 -2.17
N LEU A 51 15.08 -2.41 -1.39
CA LEU A 51 15.62 -1.37 -0.51
C LEU A 51 16.41 -2.00 0.65
N ILE A 52 15.93 -3.09 1.22
CA ILE A 52 16.64 -3.83 2.26
C ILE A 52 17.99 -4.30 1.74
N ALA A 53 18.03 -4.84 0.52
CA ALA A 53 19.28 -5.29 -0.11
C ALA A 53 20.27 -4.13 -0.30
N GLU A 54 19.78 -2.96 -0.72
CA GLU A 54 20.60 -1.77 -0.87
C GLU A 54 21.16 -1.28 0.47
N ILE A 55 20.34 -1.31 1.52
CA ILE A 55 20.77 -0.93 2.87
C ILE A 55 21.85 -1.87 3.37
N GLU A 56 21.67 -3.19 3.22
CA GLU A 56 22.66 -4.18 3.63
C GLU A 56 23.99 -3.97 2.90
N LYS A 57 23.92 -3.66 1.61
CA LYS A 57 25.11 -3.36 0.80
C LYS A 57 25.86 -2.14 1.33
N LEU A 58 25.14 -1.07 1.65
CA LEU A 58 25.74 0.14 2.20
C LEU A 58 26.35 -0.11 3.58
N GLU A 59 25.66 -0.87 4.43
CA GLU A 59 26.17 -1.21 5.75
C GLU A 59 27.43 -2.06 5.69
N ALA A 60 27.55 -2.90 4.66
CA ALA A 60 28.73 -3.73 4.44
C ALA A 60 29.93 -2.94 3.88
N ASP A 61 29.69 -1.86 3.15
CA ASP A 61 30.73 -1.05 2.54
C ASP A 61 30.42 0.45 2.67
N MET A 62 30.89 1.03 3.76
CA MET A 62 30.72 2.46 4.07
C MET A 62 31.76 3.35 3.38
N SER A 63 32.57 2.79 2.49
CA SER A 63 33.56 3.57 1.72
C SER A 63 32.96 4.36 0.57
N VAL A 64 31.68 4.06 0.23
CA VAL A 64 30.93 4.79 -0.80
C VAL A 64 30.79 6.26 -0.38
N PRO A 65 31.01 7.25 -1.29
CA PRO A 65 30.81 8.65 -0.96
C PRO A 65 29.39 8.90 -0.46
N ASN A 66 29.28 9.67 0.62
CA ASN A 66 28.01 10.00 1.27
C ASN A 66 27.24 8.76 1.78
N ALA A 67 27.93 7.67 2.11
CA ALA A 67 27.29 6.43 2.55
C ALA A 67 26.37 6.64 3.74
N GLU A 68 26.77 7.44 4.72
CA GLU A 68 25.93 7.71 5.90
C GLU A 68 24.64 8.43 5.54
N ALA A 69 24.73 9.45 4.69
CA ALA A 69 23.56 10.21 4.24
C ALA A 69 22.61 9.33 3.41
N LEU A 70 23.17 8.52 2.51
CA LEU A 70 22.39 7.57 1.71
C LEU A 70 21.69 6.54 2.60
N LEU A 71 22.40 6.03 3.60
CA LEU A 71 21.85 5.04 4.52
C LEU A 71 20.66 5.61 5.31
N VAL A 72 20.79 6.83 5.82
CA VAL A 72 19.71 7.51 6.54
C VAL A 72 18.49 7.69 5.63
N ALA A 73 18.72 8.16 4.40
CA ALA A 73 17.64 8.38 3.43
C ALA A 73 16.95 7.07 3.06
N LYS A 74 17.71 5.99 2.83
CA LYS A 74 17.13 4.69 2.48
C LYS A 74 16.36 4.08 3.64
N LYS A 75 16.84 4.22 4.87
CA LYS A 75 16.11 3.75 6.06
C LYS A 75 14.81 4.53 6.26
N ALA A 76 14.80 5.84 5.99
CA ALA A 76 13.58 6.64 6.05
C ALA A 76 12.56 6.18 5.01
N ASP A 77 13.00 5.88 3.79
CA ASP A 77 12.14 5.33 2.74
C ASP A 77 11.58 3.96 3.12
N LEU A 78 12.40 3.13 3.77
CA LEU A 78 11.94 1.81 4.22
C LEU A 78 10.84 1.95 5.28
N MET A 79 10.95 2.91 6.18
CA MET A 79 9.90 3.19 7.15
C MET A 79 8.59 3.60 6.48
N LYS A 80 8.68 4.44 5.45
CA LYS A 80 7.50 4.84 4.67
C LYS A 80 6.87 3.64 3.96
N LEU A 81 7.69 2.75 3.40
CA LEU A 81 7.19 1.52 2.76
C LEU A 81 6.47 0.63 3.77
N HIS A 82 6.98 0.54 4.98
CA HIS A 82 6.33 -0.22 6.05
C HIS A 82 4.97 0.40 6.40
N GLU A 83 4.90 1.71 6.52
CA GLU A 83 3.63 2.41 6.78
C GLU A 83 2.63 2.18 5.65
N LEU A 84 3.08 2.24 4.40
CA LEU A 84 2.24 1.94 3.23
C LEU A 84 1.72 0.51 3.28
N HIS A 85 2.57 -0.44 3.62
CA HIS A 85 2.18 -1.85 3.69
C HIS A 85 1.06 -2.04 4.73
N GLU A 86 1.22 -1.45 5.90
CA GLU A 86 0.20 -1.53 6.95
C GLU A 86 -1.11 -0.86 6.53
N LYS A 87 -1.02 0.33 5.91
CA LYS A 87 -2.20 1.06 5.45
C LYS A 87 -2.94 0.30 4.36
N LEU A 88 -2.21 -0.25 3.40
CA LEU A 88 -2.81 -1.04 2.31
C LEU A 88 -3.49 -2.30 2.86
N ASN A 89 -2.88 -2.98 3.81
CA ASN A 89 -3.49 -4.14 4.45
C ASN A 89 -4.78 -3.76 5.20
N GLU A 90 -4.77 -2.63 5.89
CA GLU A 90 -5.96 -2.12 6.56
C GLU A 90 -7.08 -1.83 5.55
N GLN A 91 -6.74 -1.18 4.44
CA GLN A 91 -7.70 -0.87 3.37
C GLN A 91 -8.29 -2.14 2.75
N VAL A 92 -7.46 -3.15 2.54
CA VAL A 92 -7.93 -4.46 2.03
C VAL A 92 -8.92 -5.08 3.00
N ARG A 93 -8.63 -5.04 4.30
CA ARG A 93 -9.55 -5.56 5.32
C ARG A 93 -10.88 -4.80 5.32
N GLN A 94 -10.83 -3.48 5.18
CA GLN A 94 -12.04 -2.64 5.10
C GLN A 94 -12.87 -3.00 3.87
N ILE A 95 -12.25 -3.18 2.72
CA ILE A 95 -12.93 -3.57 1.48
C ILE A 95 -13.56 -4.95 1.64
N THR A 96 -12.86 -5.90 2.22
CA THR A 96 -13.37 -7.25 2.46
C THR A 96 -14.63 -7.21 3.33
N ALA A 97 -14.59 -6.43 4.41
CA ALA A 97 -15.75 -6.25 5.30
C ALA A 97 -16.91 -5.60 4.58
N MET A 98 -16.66 -4.58 3.75
CA MET A 98 -17.71 -3.90 3.00
C MET A 98 -18.34 -4.81 1.94
N ARG A 99 -17.52 -5.62 1.25
CA ARG A 99 -18.02 -6.58 0.27
C ARG A 99 -18.96 -7.61 0.94
N ALA A 100 -18.57 -8.09 2.12
CA ALA A 100 -19.41 -9.01 2.88
C ALA A 100 -20.71 -8.35 3.28
N ALA A 101 -20.68 -7.11 3.75
CA ALA A 101 -21.89 -6.36 4.13
C ALA A 101 -22.80 -6.12 2.92
N ILE A 102 -22.24 -5.73 1.78
CA ILE A 102 -23.02 -5.51 0.55
C ILE A 102 -23.67 -6.81 0.08
N TYR A 103 -22.91 -7.90 0.09
CA TYR A 103 -23.43 -9.22 -0.29
C TYR A 103 -24.60 -9.62 0.61
N THR A 104 -24.44 -9.49 1.92
CA THR A 104 -25.48 -9.81 2.89
C THR A 104 -26.73 -8.95 2.66
N ALA A 105 -26.57 -7.64 2.44
CA ALA A 105 -27.68 -6.74 2.19
C ALA A 105 -28.44 -7.11 0.92
N GLN A 106 -27.74 -7.48 -0.15
CA GLN A 106 -28.34 -7.89 -1.41
C GLN A 106 -29.13 -9.20 -1.29
N HIS A 107 -28.68 -10.12 -0.46
CA HIS A 107 -29.32 -11.42 -0.28
C HIS A 107 -30.40 -11.42 0.81
N LYS A 108 -30.45 -10.40 1.66
CA LYS A 108 -31.40 -10.29 2.75
C LYS A 108 -32.81 -9.87 2.30
N LYS A 109 -32.92 -9.41 1.07
CA LYS A 109 -34.22 -8.93 0.52
C LYS A 109 -35.13 -10.04 -0.03
N LYS A 110 -34.78 -11.27 0.19
CA LYS A 110 -35.60 -12.39 -0.28
C LYS A 110 -36.61 -12.83 0.79
#